data_d0bdcf86991deec1238e617b063e0385
#
_entry.id   d0bdcf86991deec1238e617b063e0385
#
_cell.length_a   1.000
_cell.length_b   1.000
_cell.length_c   1.000
_cell.angle_alpha   90.00
_cell.angle_beta   90.00
_cell.angle_gamma   90.00
#
_symmetry.space_group_name_H-M   'P 1'
#
loop_
_entity.id
_entity.type
_entity.pdbx_description
1 polymer ?
#
loop_
_entity_poly.entity_id
_entity_poly.type
_entity_poly.pdbx_seq_one_letter_code
_entity_poly.pdbx_strand_id
1 'polypeptide(L)'
;MELQVTQENLNKALGTVARVASARNTLPILANVLIRTESNRLSISATNLDIAITEQIGAKVSAEGAITVPARLMQDFIGSLPSGVIKLKLEENKLHITTDQYQSVVNGVMADDFPVMPAIESGKSWSIAGPILKKALQQVIIAASSDESRPVLTGVLLHVEEGGL
;
A
#
# COMPACT_ATOMS: atom_id res chain seq x y z
N MET A 1 6.23 15.62 -9.26
CA MET A 1 5.22 14.59 -9.57
C MET A 1 3.89 15.27 -9.88
N GLU A 2 3.27 14.90 -10.99
CA GLU A 2 1.93 15.37 -11.33
C GLU A 2 1.17 14.28 -12.08
N LEU A 3 -0.07 13.96 -11.65
CA LEU A 3 -0.85 12.86 -12.20
C LEU A 3 -2.36 13.08 -12.03
N GLN A 4 -3.14 12.29 -12.77
CA GLN A 4 -4.58 12.15 -12.61
C GLN A 4 -4.94 10.67 -12.42
N VAL A 5 -5.84 10.40 -11.49
CA VAL A 5 -6.31 9.05 -11.16
C VAL A 5 -7.78 9.11 -10.74
N THR A 6 -8.53 8.03 -10.90
CA THR A 6 -9.92 8.00 -10.40
C THR A 6 -9.94 7.79 -8.89
N GLN A 7 -10.89 8.45 -8.23
CA GLN A 7 -11.09 8.32 -6.78
C GLN A 7 -11.27 6.85 -6.36
N GLU A 8 -12.06 6.09 -7.11
CA GLU A 8 -12.36 4.69 -6.81
C GLU A 8 -11.12 3.82 -6.80
N ASN A 9 -10.26 3.94 -7.83
CA ASN A 9 -9.02 3.17 -7.93
C ASN A 9 -8.03 3.56 -6.81
N LEU A 10 -7.89 4.86 -6.57
CA LEU A 10 -7.00 5.36 -5.52
C LEU A 10 -7.47 4.93 -4.13
N ASN A 11 -8.77 5.05 -3.84
CA ASN A 11 -9.36 4.64 -2.58
C ASN A 11 -9.19 3.13 -2.32
N LYS A 12 -9.43 2.30 -3.34
CA LYS A 12 -9.25 0.85 -3.26
C LYS A 12 -7.79 0.48 -2.95
N ALA A 13 -6.85 1.08 -3.67
CA ALA A 13 -5.43 0.81 -3.49
C ALA A 13 -4.95 1.26 -2.09
N LEU A 14 -5.32 2.47 -1.66
CA LEU A 14 -5.02 2.96 -0.31
C LEU A 14 -5.63 2.05 0.75
N GLY A 15 -6.88 1.60 0.59
CA GLY A 15 -7.56 0.69 1.51
C GLY A 15 -6.86 -0.66 1.67
N THR A 16 -6.19 -1.15 0.63
CA THR A 16 -5.35 -2.36 0.70
C THR A 16 -4.04 -2.09 1.42
N VAL A 17 -3.32 -1.06 0.98
CA VAL A 17 -1.94 -0.80 1.40
C VAL A 17 -1.86 -0.22 2.81
N ALA A 18 -2.79 0.67 3.20
CA ALA A 18 -2.79 1.31 4.51
C ALA A 18 -2.96 0.34 5.70
N ARG A 19 -3.42 -0.89 5.45
CA ARG A 19 -3.54 -1.93 6.49
C ARG A 19 -2.20 -2.38 7.06
N VAL A 20 -1.14 -2.25 6.27
CA VAL A 20 0.23 -2.61 6.68
C VAL A 20 0.93 -1.44 7.35
N ALA A 21 0.58 -0.20 6.98
CA ALA A 21 1.14 0.98 7.61
C ALA A 21 0.74 1.03 9.10
N SER A 22 1.71 1.03 9.98
CA SER A 22 1.49 0.96 11.43
C SER A 22 2.05 2.18 12.14
N ALA A 23 1.20 2.85 12.92
CA ALA A 23 1.61 3.93 13.80
C ALA A 23 2.31 3.46 15.08
N ARG A 24 2.36 2.14 15.35
CA ARG A 24 2.97 1.55 16.55
C ARG A 24 4.43 1.18 16.37
N ASN A 25 5.00 1.37 15.18
CA ASN A 25 6.39 1.05 14.90
C ASN A 25 7.35 2.10 15.46
N THR A 26 8.58 1.69 15.73
CA THR A 26 9.67 2.54 16.21
C THR A 26 10.09 3.61 15.21
N LEU A 27 9.82 3.41 13.92
CA LEU A 27 10.11 4.35 12.84
C LEU A 27 8.83 5.06 12.39
N PRO A 28 8.71 6.38 12.62
CA PRO A 28 7.50 7.14 12.24
C PRO A 28 7.14 7.05 10.76
N ILE A 29 8.12 6.89 9.86
CA ILE A 29 7.88 6.80 8.41
C ILE A 29 7.07 5.58 8.01
N LEU A 30 7.03 4.51 8.83
CA LEU A 30 6.24 3.31 8.58
C LEU A 30 4.72 3.54 8.78
N ALA A 31 4.33 4.69 9.35
CA ALA A 31 2.93 5.13 9.35
C ALA A 31 2.50 5.77 8.01
N ASN A 32 3.45 5.98 7.10
CA ASN A 32 3.20 6.56 5.80
C ASN A 32 3.03 5.48 4.72
N VAL A 33 2.39 5.87 3.62
CA VAL A 33 2.45 5.16 2.33
C VAL A 33 3.39 5.92 1.40
N LEU A 34 4.21 5.17 0.66
CA LEU A 34 5.00 5.69 -0.43
C LEU A 34 4.14 5.76 -1.68
N ILE A 35 4.01 6.93 -2.26
CA ILE A 35 3.36 7.20 -3.54
C ILE A 35 4.45 7.48 -4.56
N ARG A 36 4.54 6.68 -5.60
CA ARG A 36 5.54 6.81 -6.68
C ARG A 36 4.87 6.67 -8.03
N THR A 37 5.31 7.47 -8.98
CA THR A 37 4.86 7.38 -10.38
C THR A 37 5.98 6.87 -11.26
N GLU A 38 5.65 5.93 -12.13
CA GLU A 38 6.56 5.34 -13.09
C GLU A 38 5.77 4.84 -14.30
N SER A 39 6.21 5.19 -15.52
CA SER A 39 5.67 4.64 -16.78
C SER A 39 4.13 4.66 -16.88
N ASN A 40 3.50 5.79 -16.62
CA ASN A 40 2.03 5.96 -16.60
C ASN A 40 1.29 5.08 -15.58
N ARG A 41 1.96 4.67 -14.52
CA ARG A 41 1.37 3.96 -13.39
C ARG A 41 1.61 4.72 -12.10
N LEU A 42 0.68 4.59 -11.19
CA LEU A 42 0.80 5.02 -9.82
C LEU A 42 1.04 3.79 -8.96
N SER A 43 2.19 3.73 -8.30
CA SER A 43 2.55 2.71 -7.33
C SER A 43 2.35 3.25 -5.93
N ILE A 44 1.62 2.53 -5.09
CA ILE A 44 1.39 2.86 -3.68
C ILE A 44 1.91 1.70 -2.85
N SER A 45 2.82 1.99 -1.93
CA SER A 45 3.50 0.97 -1.13
C SER A 45 3.45 1.29 0.35
N ALA A 46 3.36 0.26 1.18
CA ALA A 46 3.57 0.35 2.62
C ALA A 46 4.32 -0.90 3.13
N THR A 47 5.01 -0.73 4.23
CA THR A 47 5.69 -1.82 4.93
C THR A 47 5.70 -1.55 6.43
N ASN A 48 5.70 -2.62 7.21
CA ASN A 48 6.00 -2.60 8.64
C ASN A 48 7.32 -3.32 8.96
N LEU A 49 8.14 -3.58 7.91
CA LEU A 49 9.39 -4.32 7.85
C LEU A 49 9.22 -5.85 7.82
N ASP A 50 8.14 -6.41 8.35
CA ASP A 50 7.83 -7.84 8.26
C ASP A 50 7.07 -8.17 6.97
N ILE A 51 6.15 -7.28 6.60
CA ILE A 51 5.30 -7.37 5.41
C ILE A 51 5.44 -6.11 4.59
N ALA A 52 5.48 -6.28 3.28
CA ALA A 52 5.45 -5.19 2.33
C ALA A 52 4.33 -5.42 1.31
N ILE A 53 3.53 -4.40 1.05
CA ILE A 53 2.47 -4.43 0.03
C ILE A 53 2.70 -3.28 -0.94
N THR A 54 2.62 -3.60 -2.23
CA THR A 54 2.62 -2.61 -3.32
C THR A 54 1.42 -2.85 -4.22
N GLU A 55 0.61 -1.82 -4.39
CA GLU A 55 -0.49 -1.79 -5.37
C GLU A 55 -0.11 -0.86 -6.52
N GLN A 56 -0.33 -1.33 -7.75
CA GLN A 56 -0.12 -0.54 -8.96
C GLN A 56 -1.43 -0.30 -9.67
N ILE A 57 -1.77 0.96 -9.88
CA ILE A 57 -2.98 1.39 -10.58
C ILE A 57 -2.65 2.25 -11.79
N GLY A 58 -3.54 2.23 -12.79
CA GLY A 58 -3.42 3.10 -13.95
C GLY A 58 -3.60 4.56 -13.55
N ALA A 59 -2.73 5.43 -14.07
CA ALA A 59 -2.82 6.86 -13.86
C ALA A 59 -2.35 7.60 -15.12
N LYS A 60 -2.88 8.81 -15.37
CA LYS A 60 -2.34 9.70 -16.37
C LYS A 60 -1.25 10.54 -15.72
N VAL A 61 0.00 10.17 -15.97
CA VAL A 61 1.18 10.83 -15.38
C VAL A 61 1.66 11.93 -16.32
N SER A 62 1.77 13.15 -15.81
CA SER A 62 2.34 14.31 -16.53
C SER A 62 3.78 14.58 -16.09
N ALA A 63 4.12 14.29 -14.84
CA ALA A 63 5.48 14.38 -14.30
C ALA A 63 5.71 13.27 -13.26
N GLU A 64 6.82 12.55 -13.39
CA GLU A 64 7.19 11.50 -12.46
C GLU A 64 7.73 12.07 -11.14
N GLY A 65 7.71 11.24 -10.09
CA GLY A 65 8.24 11.57 -8.78
C GLY A 65 7.73 10.64 -7.69
N ALA A 66 8.14 10.93 -6.47
CA ALA A 66 7.75 10.12 -5.32
C ALA A 66 7.65 10.98 -4.05
N ILE A 67 6.76 10.60 -3.15
CA ILE A 67 6.59 11.19 -1.82
C ILE A 67 5.98 10.16 -0.87
N THR A 68 6.25 10.31 0.42
CA THR A 68 5.52 9.56 1.45
C THR A 68 4.51 10.47 2.15
N VAL A 69 3.32 9.94 2.41
CA VAL A 69 2.24 10.66 3.11
C VAL A 69 1.61 9.78 4.17
N PRO A 70 1.04 10.35 5.26
CA PRO A 70 0.39 9.59 6.30
C PRO A 70 -0.74 8.70 5.74
N ALA A 71 -0.60 7.38 5.91
CA ALA A 71 -1.46 6.36 5.30
C ALA A 71 -2.93 6.54 5.67
N ARG A 72 -3.20 6.67 6.97
CA ARG A 72 -4.55 6.77 7.50
C ARG A 72 -5.24 8.06 7.08
N LEU A 73 -4.52 9.19 7.20
CA LEU A 73 -5.05 10.49 6.77
C LEU A 73 -5.42 10.46 5.28
N MET A 74 -4.53 9.92 4.46
CA MET A 74 -4.74 9.83 3.02
C MET A 74 -5.92 8.93 2.66
N GLN A 75 -6.04 7.77 3.31
CA GLN A 75 -7.15 6.84 3.10
C GLN A 75 -8.50 7.46 3.49
N ASP A 76 -8.58 8.07 4.68
CA ASP A 76 -9.82 8.68 5.19
C ASP A 76 -10.25 9.85 4.30
N PHE A 77 -9.29 10.69 3.90
CA PHE A 77 -9.57 11.84 3.04
C PHE A 77 -10.05 11.41 1.65
N ILE A 78 -9.31 10.54 0.96
CA ILE A 78 -9.70 10.05 -0.37
C ILE A 78 -11.02 9.28 -0.32
N GLY A 79 -11.26 8.52 0.75
CA GLY A 79 -12.53 7.82 0.97
C GLY A 79 -13.73 8.74 1.15
N SER A 80 -13.53 9.97 1.66
CA SER A 80 -14.59 10.97 1.84
C SER A 80 -14.92 11.77 0.57
N LEU A 81 -14.07 11.71 -0.46
CA LEU A 81 -14.30 12.43 -1.71
C LEU A 81 -15.36 11.73 -2.57
N PRO A 82 -16.15 12.48 -3.36
CA PRO A 82 -17.06 11.91 -4.34
C PRO A 82 -16.29 11.19 -5.45
N SER A 83 -16.95 10.24 -6.12
CA SER A 83 -16.43 9.59 -7.31
C SER A 83 -16.07 10.62 -8.39
N GLY A 84 -14.94 10.43 -9.05
CA GLY A 84 -14.47 11.34 -10.08
C GLY A 84 -12.94 11.28 -10.26
N VAL A 85 -12.42 12.26 -10.99
CA VAL A 85 -10.98 12.38 -11.24
C VAL A 85 -10.34 13.22 -10.15
N ILE A 86 -9.26 12.68 -9.58
CA ILE A 86 -8.40 13.36 -8.63
C ILE A 86 -7.10 13.74 -9.33
N LYS A 87 -6.70 15.00 -9.21
CA LYS A 87 -5.39 15.50 -9.61
C LYS A 87 -4.48 15.54 -8.40
N LEU A 88 -3.32 14.90 -8.49
CA LEU A 88 -2.27 14.94 -7.48
C LEU A 88 -1.08 15.71 -8.04
N LYS A 89 -0.61 16.71 -7.31
CA LYS A 89 0.58 17.50 -7.66
C LYS A 89 1.49 17.62 -6.45
N LEU A 90 2.74 17.25 -6.61
CA LEU A 90 3.76 17.41 -5.59
C LEU A 90 4.52 18.73 -5.82
N GLU A 91 4.52 19.57 -4.81
CA GLU A 91 5.32 20.79 -4.74
C GLU A 91 6.15 20.74 -3.45
N GLU A 92 7.46 20.67 -3.59
CA GLU A 92 8.38 20.41 -2.48
C GLU A 92 7.99 19.13 -1.71
N ASN A 93 7.57 19.24 -0.46
CA ASN A 93 7.11 18.15 0.40
C ASN A 93 5.58 18.19 0.62
N LYS A 94 4.83 18.89 -0.23
CA LYS A 94 3.38 19.06 -0.10
C LYS A 94 2.68 18.40 -1.28
N LEU A 95 1.81 17.44 -0.98
CA LEU A 95 0.95 16.81 -1.96
C LEU A 95 -0.36 17.58 -2.05
N HIS A 96 -0.54 18.32 -3.15
CA HIS A 96 -1.78 18.98 -3.49
C HIS A 96 -2.75 17.96 -4.11
N ILE A 97 -3.95 17.92 -3.58
CA ILE A 97 -5.03 17.02 -4.00
C ILE A 97 -6.19 17.90 -4.46
N THR A 98 -6.54 17.79 -5.73
CA THR A 98 -7.56 18.64 -6.33
C THR A 98 -8.60 17.78 -7.05
N THR A 99 -9.86 18.06 -6.80
CA THR A 99 -11.02 17.57 -7.56
C THR A 99 -11.78 18.78 -8.13
N ASP A 100 -12.89 18.54 -8.80
CA ASP A 100 -13.70 19.65 -9.34
C ASP A 100 -14.28 20.56 -8.25
N GLN A 101 -14.46 20.01 -7.02
CA GLN A 101 -15.13 20.73 -5.92
C GLN A 101 -14.24 20.95 -4.69
N TYR A 102 -13.16 20.20 -4.55
CA TYR A 102 -12.33 20.19 -3.33
C TYR A 102 -10.86 20.39 -3.67
N GLN A 103 -10.21 21.12 -2.78
CA GLN A 103 -8.75 21.26 -2.78
C GLN A 103 -8.22 21.01 -1.37
N SER A 104 -7.15 20.25 -1.27
CA SER A 104 -6.48 19.96 -0.01
C SER A 104 -4.98 19.84 -0.22
N VAL A 105 -4.23 20.00 0.86
CA VAL A 105 -2.79 19.85 0.88
C VAL A 105 -2.41 18.92 2.02
N VAL A 106 -1.65 17.87 1.70
CA VAL A 106 -1.11 16.93 2.67
C VAL A 106 0.40 17.10 2.74
N ASN A 107 0.92 17.35 3.94
CA ASN A 107 2.36 17.38 4.15
C ASN A 107 2.92 15.95 4.09
N GLY A 108 3.97 15.77 3.32
CA GLY A 108 4.66 14.50 3.17
C GLY A 108 6.11 14.58 3.66
N VAL A 109 6.79 13.44 3.55
CA VAL A 109 8.22 13.29 3.81
C VAL A 109 8.87 12.75 2.53
N MET A 110 10.14 13.07 2.31
CA MET A 110 10.89 12.63 1.13
C MET A 110 10.85 11.11 1.00
N ALA A 111 10.75 10.62 -0.22
CA ALA A 111 10.66 9.20 -0.51
C ALA A 111 11.95 8.43 -0.20
N ASP A 112 13.10 9.12 -0.17
CA ASP A 112 14.42 8.54 0.10
C ASP A 112 14.56 8.01 1.53
N ASP A 113 13.77 8.54 2.45
CA ASP A 113 13.72 8.08 3.85
C ASP A 113 12.87 6.81 4.01
N PHE A 114 12.12 6.40 2.98
CA PHE A 114 11.26 5.22 3.05
C PHE A 114 12.09 3.95 2.85
N PRO A 115 11.87 2.88 3.64
CA PRO A 115 12.60 1.64 3.51
C PRO A 115 12.56 1.07 2.10
N VAL A 116 13.70 0.57 1.63
CA VAL A 116 13.79 -0.10 0.34
C VAL A 116 12.91 -1.35 0.36
N MET A 117 11.98 -1.42 -0.58
CA MET A 117 11.12 -2.59 -0.73
C MET A 117 11.97 -3.77 -1.20
N PRO A 118 11.88 -4.95 -0.55
CA PRO A 118 12.66 -6.10 -0.94
C PRO A 118 12.29 -6.53 -2.37
N ALA A 119 13.31 -6.70 -3.20
CA ALA A 119 13.13 -7.32 -4.50
C ALA A 119 12.95 -8.83 -4.34
N ILE A 120 12.00 -9.41 -5.07
CA ILE A 120 11.87 -10.86 -5.13
C ILE A 120 12.97 -11.38 -6.06
N GLU A 121 14.01 -11.97 -5.48
CA GLU A 121 15.05 -12.63 -6.25
C GLU A 121 14.52 -13.93 -6.88
N SER A 122 15.17 -14.37 -7.97
CA SER A 122 14.80 -15.60 -8.66
C SER A 122 14.88 -16.81 -7.73
N GLY A 123 13.76 -17.49 -7.53
CA GLY A 123 13.64 -18.67 -6.68
C GLY A 123 12.61 -19.66 -7.21
N LYS A 124 12.31 -20.70 -6.44
CA LYS A 124 11.18 -21.60 -6.74
C LYS A 124 9.89 -20.80 -6.62
N SER A 125 9.05 -20.84 -7.64
CA SER A 125 7.73 -20.19 -7.64
C SER A 125 6.64 -21.25 -7.81
N TRP A 126 5.51 -21.00 -7.18
CA TRP A 126 4.29 -21.76 -7.33
C TRP A 126 3.12 -20.79 -7.45
N SER A 127 2.03 -21.26 -8.05
CA SER A 127 0.87 -20.42 -8.32
C SER A 127 -0.37 -21.07 -7.73
N ILE A 128 -1.18 -20.27 -7.07
CA ILE A 128 -2.48 -20.68 -6.52
C ILE A 128 -3.55 -19.66 -6.89
N ALA A 129 -4.75 -20.13 -7.19
CA ALA A 129 -5.87 -19.24 -7.45
C ALA A 129 -6.24 -18.42 -6.19
N GLY A 130 -6.29 -17.09 -6.30
CA GLY A 130 -6.56 -16.20 -5.17
C GLY A 130 -7.79 -16.55 -4.34
N PRO A 131 -8.95 -16.89 -4.93
CA PRO A 131 -10.13 -17.34 -4.17
C PRO A 131 -9.89 -18.59 -3.32
N ILE A 132 -9.08 -19.54 -3.81
CA ILE A 132 -8.75 -20.78 -3.08
C ILE A 132 -7.88 -20.44 -1.88
N LEU A 133 -6.78 -19.68 -2.09
CA LEU A 133 -5.90 -19.26 -1.01
C LEU A 133 -6.66 -18.44 0.05
N LYS A 134 -7.51 -17.51 -0.39
CA LYS A 134 -8.34 -16.71 0.53
C LYS A 134 -9.21 -17.59 1.40
N LYS A 135 -9.90 -18.58 0.81
CA LYS A 135 -10.78 -19.51 1.55
C LYS A 135 -9.98 -20.34 2.54
N ALA A 136 -8.84 -20.90 2.14
CA ALA A 136 -7.97 -21.69 3.00
C ALA A 136 -7.46 -20.86 4.20
N LEU A 137 -6.94 -19.65 3.95
CA LEU A 137 -6.49 -18.74 5.01
C LEU A 137 -7.63 -18.36 5.97
N GLN A 138 -8.84 -18.09 5.47
CA GLN A 138 -9.99 -17.77 6.32
C GLN A 138 -10.37 -18.94 7.27
N GLN A 139 -10.14 -20.18 6.86
CA GLN A 139 -10.43 -21.35 7.68
C GLN A 139 -9.41 -21.58 8.80
N VAL A 140 -8.13 -21.25 8.57
CA VAL A 140 -7.06 -21.56 9.49
C VAL A 140 -6.62 -20.40 10.38
N ILE A 141 -6.80 -19.16 9.92
CA ILE A 141 -6.31 -17.96 10.63
C ILE A 141 -6.95 -17.79 12.02
N ILE A 142 -8.12 -18.37 12.24
CA ILE A 142 -8.81 -18.35 13.54
C ILE A 142 -8.01 -19.09 14.64
N ALA A 143 -7.13 -20.02 14.26
CA ALA A 143 -6.27 -20.77 15.17
C ALA A 143 -4.95 -20.06 15.46
N ALA A 144 -4.60 -19.01 14.71
CA ALA A 144 -3.38 -18.24 14.95
C ALA A 144 -3.53 -17.39 16.22
N SER A 145 -2.48 -17.36 17.05
CA SER A 145 -2.45 -16.55 18.26
C SER A 145 -2.37 -15.06 17.93
N SER A 146 -2.97 -14.22 18.75
CA SER A 146 -2.74 -12.78 18.76
C SER A 146 -1.65 -12.35 19.75
N ASP A 147 -1.06 -13.29 20.49
CA ASP A 147 0.00 -13.05 21.47
C ASP A 147 1.38 -13.07 20.79
N GLU A 148 2.00 -11.91 20.69
CA GLU A 148 3.30 -11.70 20.05
C GLU A 148 4.48 -12.23 20.90
N SER A 149 4.24 -12.68 22.13
CA SER A 149 5.30 -13.28 22.96
C SER A 149 5.89 -14.57 22.35
N ARG A 150 5.13 -15.22 21.47
CA ARG A 150 5.54 -16.39 20.69
C ARG A 150 5.27 -16.20 19.22
N PRO A 151 6.13 -15.50 18.48
CA PRO A 151 5.88 -15.09 17.10
C PRO A 151 5.53 -16.25 16.16
N VAL A 152 6.10 -17.44 16.36
CA VAL A 152 5.81 -18.62 15.54
C VAL A 152 4.33 -19.06 15.60
N LEU A 153 3.61 -18.75 16.69
CA LEU A 153 2.20 -19.09 16.85
C LEU A 153 1.25 -18.06 16.21
N THR A 154 1.75 -16.90 15.84
CA THR A 154 0.95 -15.86 15.15
C THR A 154 0.90 -16.06 13.64
N GLY A 155 1.70 -17.00 13.12
CA GLY A 155 1.80 -17.32 11.70
C GLY A 155 0.94 -18.51 11.28
N VAL A 156 0.70 -18.59 9.96
CA VAL A 156 0.14 -19.74 9.28
C VAL A 156 1.25 -20.42 8.50
N LEU A 157 1.47 -21.72 8.74
CA LEU A 157 2.44 -22.49 7.98
C LEU A 157 1.89 -22.77 6.57
N LEU A 158 2.65 -22.35 5.56
CA LEU A 158 2.44 -22.75 4.18
C LEU A 158 3.45 -23.83 3.81
N HIS A 159 2.96 -25.02 3.53
CA HIS A 159 3.79 -26.16 3.15
C HIS A 159 3.42 -26.64 1.77
N VAL A 160 4.38 -26.69 0.85
CA VAL A 160 4.17 -27.13 -0.53
C VAL A 160 4.70 -28.55 -0.69
N GLU A 161 3.83 -29.48 -1.00
CA GLU A 161 4.16 -30.87 -1.31
C GLU A 161 3.93 -31.17 -2.80
N GLU A 162 4.45 -32.31 -3.28
CA GLU A 162 4.13 -32.80 -4.63
C GLU A 162 2.63 -33.13 -4.71
N GLY A 163 1.86 -32.25 -5.36
CA GLY A 163 0.42 -32.41 -5.56
C GLY A 163 -0.48 -31.36 -4.91
N GLY A 164 0.04 -30.43 -4.12
CA GLY A 164 -0.76 -29.38 -3.52
C GLY A 164 -0.07 -28.53 -2.47
N LEU A 165 -0.88 -27.69 -1.86
CA LEU A 165 -0.52 -26.78 -0.77
C LEU A 165 -1.26 -27.23 0.47
#